data_48c2d9e93bf69f92443b8d6d1860b5b0
#
_entry.id   48c2d9e93bf69f92443b8d6d1860b5b0
#
_cell.length_a   1.000
_cell.length_b   1.000
_cell.length_c   1.000
_cell.angle_alpha   90.00
_cell.angle_beta   90.00
_cell.angle_gamma   90.00
#
_symmetry.space_group_name_H-M   'P 1'
#
loop_
_entity.id
_entity.type
_entity.pdbx_description
1 polymer ?
#
loop_
_entity_poly.entity_id
_entity_poly.type
_entity_poly.pdbx_seq_one_letter_code
_entity_poly.pdbx_strand_id
1 'polypeptide(L)'
;MNNALLENAPFISAALAFFIAQFLKPFINVLFERKFVWSMLFSTGGMPSSHAAGVIALATSIAFTEGIGTVDFAIAATFAAIVIHDAMGIRRAAGKQAEVINEWSRLLSDIHREGQFTPENLKTMLGHSFSQVLGGVLLGLIIGLSATYQIIGH
;
A
#
# COMPACT_ATOMS: atom_id res chain seq x y z
N MET A 1 23.81 0.29 24.13
CA MET A 1 23.45 0.54 22.72
C MET A 1 22.10 1.23 22.77
N ASN A 2 22.04 2.48 22.31
CA ASN A 2 20.80 3.24 22.36
C ASN A 2 19.78 2.62 21.43
N ASN A 3 18.63 2.23 21.97
CA ASN A 3 17.49 1.68 21.22
C ASN A 3 16.71 2.79 20.48
N ALA A 4 17.41 3.83 20.01
CA ALA A 4 16.82 5.04 19.43
C ALA A 4 15.78 4.76 18.33
N LEU A 5 15.97 3.66 17.57
CA LEU A 5 14.97 3.24 16.55
C LEU A 5 13.72 2.62 17.18
N LEU A 6 13.86 1.92 18.32
CA LEU A 6 12.71 1.30 19.01
C LEU A 6 11.94 2.32 19.86
N GLU A 7 12.51 3.49 20.09
CA GLU A 7 11.88 4.63 20.79
C GLU A 7 11.26 5.63 19.78
N ASN A 8 11.53 5.46 18.49
CA ASN A 8 10.99 6.34 17.44
C ASN A 8 9.54 5.96 17.13
N ALA A 9 8.61 6.57 17.86
CA ALA A 9 7.17 6.30 17.71
C ALA A 9 6.65 6.48 16.28
N PRO A 10 7.01 7.53 15.51
CA PRO A 10 6.62 7.68 14.10
C PRO A 10 7.07 6.52 13.22
N PHE A 11 8.33 6.10 13.35
CA PHE A 11 8.86 4.98 12.55
C PHE A 11 8.17 3.65 12.89
N ILE A 12 8.01 3.36 14.18
CA ILE A 12 7.35 2.12 14.63
C ILE A 12 5.88 2.08 14.21
N SER A 13 5.16 3.19 14.37
CA SER A 13 3.75 3.30 13.96
C SER A 13 3.59 3.07 12.47
N ALA A 14 4.47 3.67 11.65
CA ALA A 14 4.46 3.48 10.19
C ALA A 14 4.73 2.03 9.80
N ALA A 15 5.75 1.40 10.38
CA ALA A 15 6.12 0.02 10.15
C ALA A 15 4.99 -0.95 10.55
N LEU A 16 4.42 -0.78 11.75
CA LEU A 16 3.30 -1.59 12.23
C LEU A 16 2.09 -1.47 11.30
N ALA A 17 1.71 -0.25 10.91
CA ALA A 17 0.57 -0.03 10.02
C ALA A 17 0.79 -0.70 8.66
N PHE A 18 2.00 -0.58 8.10
CA PHE A 18 2.36 -1.22 6.84
C PHE A 18 2.25 -2.75 6.92
N PHE A 19 2.88 -3.36 7.92
CA PHE A 19 2.89 -4.83 8.06
C PHE A 19 1.53 -5.39 8.42
N ILE A 20 0.76 -4.72 9.30
CA ILE A 20 -0.60 -5.14 9.64
C ILE A 20 -1.50 -5.06 8.40
N ALA A 21 -1.44 -3.95 7.64
CA ALA A 21 -2.19 -3.83 6.40
C ALA A 21 -1.84 -4.94 5.41
N GLN A 22 -0.55 -5.24 5.26
CA GLN A 22 -0.06 -6.29 4.36
C GLN A 22 -0.55 -7.68 4.79
N PHE A 23 -0.50 -7.96 6.10
CA PHE A 23 -0.96 -9.23 6.66
C PHE A 23 -2.47 -9.41 6.52
N LEU A 24 -3.25 -8.34 6.63
CA LEU A 24 -4.71 -8.40 6.52
C LEU A 24 -5.22 -8.68 5.10
N LYS A 25 -4.42 -8.41 4.06
CA LYS A 25 -4.86 -8.57 2.65
C LYS A 25 -5.45 -9.93 2.30
N PRO A 26 -4.79 -11.08 2.57
CA PRO A 26 -5.37 -12.38 2.21
C PRO A 26 -6.67 -12.66 2.95
N PHE A 27 -6.81 -12.20 4.20
CA PHE A 27 -8.03 -12.39 5.00
C PHE A 27 -9.19 -11.55 4.47
N ILE A 28 -8.92 -10.29 4.14
CA ILE A 28 -9.92 -9.39 3.54
C ILE A 28 -10.31 -9.89 2.14
N ASN A 29 -9.37 -10.45 1.38
CA ASN A 29 -9.67 -11.06 0.08
C ASN A 29 -10.67 -12.22 0.21
N VAL A 30 -10.60 -13.02 1.28
CA VAL A 30 -11.59 -14.08 1.54
C VAL A 30 -13.00 -13.50 1.69
N LEU A 31 -13.16 -12.35 2.31
CA LEU A 31 -14.47 -11.72 2.51
C LEU A 31 -15.10 -11.25 1.18
N PHE A 32 -14.29 -10.76 0.23
CA PHE A 32 -14.77 -10.21 -1.04
C PHE A 32 -14.81 -11.25 -2.16
N GLU A 33 -13.75 -12.06 -2.29
CA GLU A 33 -13.55 -12.99 -3.41
C GLU A 33 -13.79 -14.46 -3.01
N ARG A 34 -14.06 -14.73 -1.74
CA ARG A 34 -14.21 -16.08 -1.16
C ARG A 34 -13.03 -17.01 -1.44
N LYS A 35 -11.85 -16.44 -1.69
CA LYS A 35 -10.62 -17.18 -1.98
C LYS A 35 -9.48 -16.65 -1.12
N PHE A 36 -8.79 -17.59 -0.45
CA PHE A 36 -7.56 -17.28 0.28
C PHE A 36 -6.36 -17.40 -0.67
N VAL A 37 -5.60 -16.31 -0.84
CA VAL A 37 -4.48 -16.25 -1.80
C VAL A 37 -3.22 -15.79 -1.07
N TRP A 38 -2.30 -16.71 -0.79
CA TRP A 38 -1.04 -16.42 -0.09
C TRP A 38 -0.16 -15.38 -0.78
N SER A 39 -0.16 -15.35 -2.12
CA SER A 39 0.63 -14.36 -2.88
C SER A 39 0.23 -12.91 -2.61
N MET A 40 -0.94 -12.66 -2.02
CA MET A 40 -1.35 -11.32 -1.60
C MET A 40 -0.50 -10.72 -0.50
N LEU A 41 0.18 -11.53 0.32
CA LEU A 41 1.16 -11.05 1.30
C LEU A 41 2.32 -10.28 0.65
N PHE A 42 2.63 -10.57 -0.62
CA PHE A 42 3.70 -9.93 -1.39
C PHE A 42 3.17 -9.04 -2.51
N SER A 43 1.84 -8.88 -2.60
CA SER A 43 1.21 -8.05 -3.62
C SER A 43 1.28 -6.57 -3.28
N THR A 44 1.55 -5.76 -4.30
CA THR A 44 1.46 -4.28 -4.19
C THR A 44 0.03 -3.76 -4.30
N GLY A 45 -0.93 -4.60 -4.76
CA GLY A 45 -2.37 -4.32 -4.80
C GLY A 45 -3.12 -4.91 -3.62
N GLY A 46 -4.46 -4.88 -3.69
CA GLY A 46 -5.37 -5.44 -2.68
C GLY A 46 -5.75 -4.47 -1.55
N MET A 47 -6.75 -4.88 -0.76
CA MET A 47 -7.29 -4.10 0.36
C MET A 47 -6.84 -4.68 1.70
N PRO A 48 -6.44 -3.82 2.68
CA PRO A 48 -6.22 -2.38 2.59
C PRO A 48 -4.88 -2.02 1.92
N SER A 49 -4.71 -0.77 1.45
CA SER A 49 -3.42 -0.31 0.93
C SER A 49 -2.40 -0.18 2.05
N SER A 50 -1.35 -1.01 2.01
CA SER A 50 -0.25 -0.98 3.00
C SER A 50 0.58 0.31 2.90
N HIS A 51 0.76 0.85 1.68
CA HIS A 51 1.45 2.11 1.48
C HIS A 51 0.69 3.28 2.10
N ALA A 52 -0.63 3.37 1.84
CA ALA A 52 -1.46 4.41 2.47
C ALA A 52 -1.46 4.28 4.00
N ALA A 53 -1.59 3.05 4.53
CA ALA A 53 -1.57 2.80 5.97
C ALA A 53 -0.25 3.27 6.60
N GLY A 54 0.90 2.91 6.02
CA GLY A 54 2.20 3.29 6.54
C GLY A 54 2.43 4.81 6.54
N VAL A 55 2.19 5.49 5.41
CA VAL A 55 2.45 6.94 5.32
C VAL A 55 1.47 7.77 6.15
N ILE A 56 0.22 7.32 6.29
CA ILE A 56 -0.76 7.99 7.16
C ILE A 56 -0.42 7.77 8.64
N ALA A 57 -0.01 6.55 9.02
CA ALA A 57 0.42 6.29 10.40
C ALA A 57 1.64 7.14 10.78
N LEU A 58 2.61 7.29 9.84
CA LEU A 58 3.75 8.18 10.02
C LEU A 58 3.32 9.62 10.28
N ALA A 59 2.51 10.18 9.37
CA ALA A 59 2.04 11.57 9.49
C ALA A 59 1.20 11.79 10.77
N THR A 60 0.35 10.81 11.11
CA THR A 60 -0.48 10.85 12.32
C THR A 60 0.38 10.82 13.59
N SER A 61 1.39 9.97 13.62
CA SER A 61 2.31 9.88 14.76
C SER A 61 3.08 11.18 14.95
N ILE A 62 3.66 11.76 13.89
CA ILE A 62 4.36 13.05 13.94
C ILE A 62 3.42 14.17 14.37
N ALA A 63 2.18 14.21 13.85
CA ALA A 63 1.19 15.19 14.27
C ALA A 63 0.91 15.13 15.78
N PHE A 64 0.92 13.92 16.35
CA PHE A 64 0.65 13.68 17.77
C PHE A 64 1.86 13.98 18.65
N THR A 65 3.10 13.67 18.20
CA THR A 65 4.33 13.86 18.98
C THR A 65 4.86 15.29 18.93
N GLU A 66 4.82 15.91 17.76
CA GLU A 66 5.50 17.18 17.49
C GLU A 66 4.52 18.30 17.15
N GLY A 67 3.30 17.93 16.72
CA GLY A 67 2.26 18.87 16.32
C GLY A 67 2.23 19.16 14.82
N ILE A 68 1.05 19.59 14.37
CA ILE A 68 0.77 19.85 12.95
C ILE A 68 1.46 21.10 12.38
N GLY A 69 2.00 21.97 13.25
CA GLY A 69 2.69 23.20 12.85
C GLY A 69 4.18 23.02 12.55
N THR A 70 4.71 21.80 12.61
CA THR A 70 6.14 21.51 12.42
C THR A 70 6.50 21.23 10.96
N VAL A 71 7.77 21.41 10.63
CA VAL A 71 8.31 21.07 9.31
C VAL A 71 8.23 19.56 9.07
N ASP A 72 8.46 18.75 10.10
CA ASP A 72 8.42 17.30 10.02
C ASP A 72 7.02 16.79 9.65
N PHE A 73 5.97 17.39 10.25
CA PHE A 73 4.60 17.10 9.83
C PHE A 73 4.33 17.52 8.38
N ALA A 74 4.78 18.69 7.97
CA ALA A 74 4.58 19.16 6.59
C ALA A 74 5.24 18.21 5.57
N ILE A 75 6.46 17.73 5.86
CA ILE A 75 7.16 16.73 5.05
C ILE A 75 6.37 15.42 5.01
N ALA A 76 5.97 14.87 6.15
CA ALA A 76 5.24 13.61 6.24
C ALA A 76 3.89 13.67 5.54
N ALA A 77 3.13 14.76 5.70
CA ALA A 77 1.83 14.98 5.05
C ALA A 77 1.97 15.10 3.54
N THR A 78 2.98 15.85 3.06
CA THR A 78 3.27 15.98 1.62
C THR A 78 3.67 14.64 1.04
N PHE A 79 4.54 13.89 1.71
CA PHE A 79 4.95 12.56 1.29
C PHE A 79 3.75 11.59 1.23
N ALA A 80 2.86 11.62 2.23
CA ALA A 80 1.65 10.82 2.24
C ALA A 80 0.74 11.16 1.04
N ALA A 81 0.56 12.45 0.74
CA ALA A 81 -0.24 12.89 -0.41
C ALA A 81 0.33 12.39 -1.74
N ILE A 82 1.66 12.48 -1.93
CA ILE A 82 2.35 12.00 -3.14
C ILE A 82 2.18 10.48 -3.29
N VAL A 83 2.42 9.71 -2.22
CA VAL A 83 2.32 8.24 -2.25
C VAL A 83 0.89 7.79 -2.55
N ILE A 84 -0.11 8.44 -1.94
CA ILE A 84 -1.53 8.14 -2.19
C ILE A 84 -1.91 8.48 -3.62
N HIS A 85 -1.49 9.63 -4.13
CA HIS A 85 -1.77 10.05 -5.50
C HIS A 85 -1.13 9.09 -6.51
N ASP A 86 0.13 8.70 -6.32
CA ASP A 86 0.82 7.72 -7.19
C ASP A 86 0.09 6.37 -7.19
N ALA A 87 -0.29 5.88 -6.01
CA ALA A 87 -0.98 4.60 -5.85
C ALA A 87 -2.32 4.54 -6.60
N MET A 88 -3.08 5.63 -6.64
CA MET A 88 -4.38 5.72 -7.31
C MET A 88 -4.28 6.13 -8.79
N GLY A 89 -3.22 6.84 -9.17
CA GLY A 89 -3.01 7.41 -10.52
C GLY A 89 -2.13 6.51 -11.39
N ILE A 90 -0.84 6.77 -11.36
CA ILE A 90 0.15 6.22 -12.31
C ILE A 90 0.18 4.69 -12.28
N ARG A 91 0.22 4.09 -11.09
CA ARG A 91 0.28 2.64 -10.94
C ARG A 91 -0.99 1.94 -11.41
N ARG A 92 -2.15 2.56 -11.19
CA ARG A 92 -3.43 2.04 -11.69
C ARG A 92 -3.52 2.14 -13.20
N ALA A 93 -3.02 3.22 -13.79
CA ALA A 93 -2.93 3.37 -15.24
C ALA A 93 -2.00 2.30 -15.85
N ALA A 94 -0.83 2.06 -15.25
CA ALA A 94 0.10 1.01 -15.68
C ALA A 94 -0.52 -0.40 -15.60
N GLY A 95 -1.32 -0.69 -14.57
CA GLY A 95 -2.06 -1.95 -14.48
C GLY A 95 -3.05 -2.14 -15.63
N LYS A 96 -3.83 -1.11 -15.95
CA LYS A 96 -4.76 -1.14 -17.10
C LYS A 96 -4.03 -1.29 -18.43
N GLN A 97 -2.89 -0.62 -18.60
CA GLN A 97 -2.05 -0.78 -19.80
C GLN A 97 -1.53 -2.21 -19.93
N ALA A 98 -1.11 -2.83 -18.82
CA ALA A 98 -0.68 -4.22 -18.79
C ALA A 98 -1.81 -5.19 -19.21
N GLU A 99 -3.06 -4.94 -18.78
CA GLU A 99 -4.22 -5.72 -19.22
C GLU A 99 -4.40 -5.67 -20.74
N VAL A 100 -4.37 -4.47 -21.31
CA VAL A 100 -4.50 -4.28 -22.77
C VAL A 100 -3.35 -4.95 -23.52
N ILE A 101 -2.10 -4.80 -23.05
CA ILE A 101 -0.95 -5.45 -23.68
C ILE A 101 -1.06 -6.97 -23.62
N ASN A 102 -1.49 -7.53 -22.50
CA ASN A 102 -1.68 -8.97 -22.36
C ASN A 102 -2.78 -9.50 -23.30
N GLU A 103 -3.86 -8.75 -23.49
CA GLU A 103 -4.92 -9.10 -24.42
C GLU A 103 -4.43 -9.09 -25.87
N TRP A 104 -3.73 -8.04 -26.29
CA TRP A 104 -3.10 -7.98 -27.62
C TRP A 104 -2.07 -9.08 -27.83
N SER A 105 -1.26 -9.41 -26.83
CA SER A 105 -0.30 -10.51 -26.92
C SER A 105 -0.97 -11.85 -27.17
N ARG A 106 -2.14 -12.11 -26.56
CA ARG A 106 -2.93 -13.33 -26.81
C ARG A 106 -3.46 -13.35 -28.23
N LEU A 107 -4.08 -12.26 -28.68
CA LEU A 107 -4.63 -12.17 -30.03
C LEU A 107 -3.53 -12.38 -31.10
N LEU A 108 -2.36 -11.78 -30.91
CA LEU A 108 -1.21 -11.95 -31.81
C LEU A 108 -0.70 -13.40 -31.82
N SER A 109 -0.66 -14.06 -30.67
CA SER A 109 -0.24 -15.46 -30.57
C SER A 109 -1.21 -16.41 -31.27
N ASP A 110 -2.52 -16.09 -31.25
CA ASP A 110 -3.55 -16.88 -31.93
C ASP A 110 -3.48 -16.71 -33.45
N ILE A 111 -3.06 -15.57 -33.96
CA ILE A 111 -2.88 -15.28 -35.38
C ILE A 111 -1.59 -15.93 -35.94
N HIS A 112 -0.49 -15.90 -35.12
CA HIS A 112 0.81 -16.44 -35.53
C HIS A 112 1.02 -17.87 -35.02
N ARG A 113 0.22 -18.82 -35.47
CA ARG A 113 0.32 -20.24 -35.07
C ARG A 113 1.64 -20.93 -35.37
N GLU A 114 2.52 -20.34 -36.19
CA GLU A 114 3.80 -20.92 -36.62
C GLU A 114 5.06 -20.17 -36.06
N GLY A 115 4.90 -19.11 -35.28
CA GLY A 115 5.99 -18.32 -34.74
C GLY A 115 6.26 -18.58 -33.25
N GLN A 116 7.53 -18.58 -32.86
CA GLN A 116 8.02 -18.70 -31.46
C GLN A 116 7.66 -17.46 -30.61
N PHE A 117 6.43 -16.93 -30.70
CA PHE A 117 6.00 -15.84 -29.85
C PHE A 117 5.40 -16.41 -28.58
N THR A 118 6.20 -16.39 -27.51
CA THR A 118 5.72 -16.69 -26.15
C THR A 118 5.29 -15.39 -25.46
N PRO A 119 3.98 -15.14 -25.28
CA PRO A 119 3.51 -13.92 -24.64
C PRO A 119 3.98 -13.89 -23.17
N GLU A 120 4.77 -12.87 -22.78
CA GLU A 120 5.03 -12.59 -21.37
C GLU A 120 3.77 -12.00 -20.74
N ASN A 121 3.28 -12.62 -19.65
CA ASN A 121 2.17 -12.07 -18.89
C ASN A 121 2.67 -10.96 -17.97
N LEU A 122 2.37 -9.71 -18.32
CA LEU A 122 2.63 -8.55 -17.48
C LEU A 122 1.73 -8.57 -16.24
N LYS A 123 2.28 -8.14 -15.10
CA LYS A 123 1.49 -8.02 -13.86
C LYS A 123 0.44 -6.92 -13.99
N THR A 124 -0.83 -7.30 -13.89
CA THR A 124 -1.97 -6.37 -14.04
C THR A 124 -2.46 -5.79 -12.73
N MET A 125 -2.18 -6.44 -11.59
CA MET A 125 -2.57 -5.97 -10.25
C MET A 125 -1.63 -4.85 -9.75
N LEU A 126 -1.51 -3.77 -10.53
CA LEU A 126 -0.75 -2.58 -10.16
C LEU A 126 -1.71 -1.44 -9.78
N GLY A 127 -1.36 -0.75 -8.67
CA GLY A 127 -2.15 0.36 -8.14
C GLY A 127 -3.34 -0.08 -7.28
N HIS A 128 -3.99 0.92 -6.73
CA HIS A 128 -5.07 0.72 -5.77
C HIS A 128 -6.37 1.39 -6.24
N SER A 129 -7.52 0.80 -5.90
CA SER A 129 -8.81 1.48 -6.00
C SER A 129 -8.95 2.50 -4.85
N PHE A 130 -9.87 3.45 -5.01
CA PHE A 130 -10.17 4.44 -3.97
C PHE A 130 -10.55 3.77 -2.64
N SER A 131 -11.36 2.71 -2.66
CA SER A 131 -11.77 1.97 -1.45
C SER A 131 -10.59 1.31 -0.74
N GLN A 132 -9.62 0.76 -1.49
CA GLN A 132 -8.41 0.16 -0.92
C GLN A 132 -7.53 1.20 -0.22
N VAL A 133 -7.40 2.38 -0.81
CA VAL A 133 -6.67 3.50 -0.22
C VAL A 133 -7.40 4.02 1.01
N LEU A 134 -8.71 4.20 0.95
CA LEU A 134 -9.51 4.65 2.10
C LEU A 134 -9.38 3.68 3.28
N GLY A 135 -9.45 2.37 3.02
CA GLY A 135 -9.20 1.35 4.04
C GLY A 135 -7.81 1.45 4.65
N GLY A 136 -6.79 1.72 3.83
CA GLY A 136 -5.43 1.98 4.30
C GLY A 136 -5.31 3.24 5.14
N VAL A 137 -5.96 4.34 4.73
CA VAL A 137 -6.00 5.60 5.49
C VAL A 137 -6.62 5.40 6.88
N LEU A 138 -7.79 4.75 6.95
CA LEU A 138 -8.45 4.49 8.23
C LEU A 138 -7.59 3.63 9.16
N LEU A 139 -6.99 2.57 8.62
CA LEU A 139 -6.08 1.71 9.37
C LEU A 139 -4.84 2.48 9.85
N GLY A 140 -4.26 3.32 8.99
CA GLY A 140 -3.11 4.15 9.31
C GLY A 140 -3.39 5.15 10.43
N LEU A 141 -4.56 5.79 10.43
CA LEU A 141 -4.99 6.69 11.51
C LEU A 141 -5.11 5.94 12.84
N ILE A 142 -5.78 4.78 12.85
CA ILE A 142 -5.99 3.99 14.06
C ILE A 142 -4.65 3.52 14.65
N ILE A 143 -3.78 2.94 13.82
CA ILE A 143 -2.49 2.42 14.29
C ILE A 143 -1.55 3.56 14.64
N GLY A 144 -1.53 4.64 13.83
CA GLY A 144 -0.71 5.82 14.11
C GLY A 144 -1.00 6.42 15.48
N LEU A 145 -2.27 6.58 15.83
CA LEU A 145 -2.67 7.08 17.16
C LEU A 145 -2.38 6.07 18.27
N SER A 146 -2.82 4.81 18.11
CA SER A 146 -2.74 3.82 19.18
C SER A 146 -1.29 3.41 19.50
N ALA A 147 -0.47 3.15 18.48
CA ALA A 147 0.93 2.77 18.68
C ALA A 147 1.74 3.95 19.26
N THR A 148 1.53 5.18 18.76
CA THR A 148 2.19 6.35 19.29
C THR A 148 1.84 6.58 20.77
N TYR A 149 0.56 6.48 21.11
CA TYR A 149 0.13 6.63 22.52
C TYR A 149 0.77 5.58 23.43
N GLN A 150 0.91 4.34 22.99
CA GLN A 150 1.55 3.28 23.76
C GLN A 150 3.06 3.50 23.94
N ILE A 151 3.75 4.02 22.92
CA ILE A 151 5.20 4.23 22.96
C ILE A 151 5.57 5.43 23.82
N ILE A 152 4.76 6.52 23.77
CA ILE A 152 5.06 7.77 24.50
C ILE A 152 4.45 7.76 25.90
N GLY A 153 3.35 7.02 26.10
CA GLY A 153 2.61 6.98 27.36
C GLY A 153 3.30 6.19 28.49
N HIS A 154 4.51 5.70 28.23
CA HIS A 154 5.42 5.07 29.21
C HIS A 154 6.70 5.90 29.33
#